data_a57578ea2ec2fdc716e0f0a2ce7bee71
#
_entry.id   a57578ea2ec2fdc716e0f0a2ce7bee71
#
_cell.length_a   1.000
_cell.length_b   1.000
_cell.length_c   1.000
_cell.angle_alpha   90.00
_cell.angle_beta   90.00
_cell.angle_gamma   90.00
#
_symmetry.space_group_name_H-M   'P 1'
#
loop_
_entity.id
_entity.type
_entity.pdbx_description
1 polymer ?
#
loop_
_entity_poly.entity_id
_entity_poly.type
_entity_poly.pdbx_seq_one_letter_code
_entity_poly.pdbx_strand_id
1 'polypeptide(L)'
;MLLENTVETRKVTLLRGSAAAENPRPEVWHALMQVLATGQDVTIHTPYIILSDAMEQDLTALCASAQQVSLITNAVSGGANIFGCADYLNEKDAILATGAIVYEYLGGASLHTKNILVDDRLCIIGSFNFDMRSAYLDTELMVCVDSPALQTALRADTEQELLCSVRAQAGTEDVPGEHYEPRALTAGKQVLYGILRILIRPFRCLL
;
A
#
# COMPACT_ATOMS: atom_id res chain seq x y z
N MET A 1 -10.20 7.58 -29.95
CA MET A 1 -9.11 7.49 -28.95
C MET A 1 -9.59 7.30 -27.51
N LEU A 2 -10.46 8.14 -26.93
CA LEU A 2 -10.93 7.89 -25.56
C LEU A 2 -11.80 6.62 -25.43
N LEU A 3 -12.63 6.32 -26.42
CA LEU A 3 -13.52 5.15 -26.39
C LEU A 3 -12.81 3.81 -26.66
N GLU A 4 -11.62 3.82 -27.24
CA GLU A 4 -10.84 2.61 -27.53
C GLU A 4 -10.19 1.99 -26.29
N ASN A 5 -10.05 2.80 -25.20
CA ASN A 5 -9.43 2.40 -23.93
C ASN A 5 -10.46 2.42 -22.78
N THR A 6 -11.71 2.09 -23.07
CA THR A 6 -12.75 1.99 -22.05
C THR A 6 -13.09 0.53 -21.77
N VAL A 7 -13.48 0.26 -20.54
CA VAL A 7 -13.97 -1.06 -20.12
C VAL A 7 -15.38 -0.93 -19.56
N GLU A 8 -16.16 -1.98 -19.71
CA GLU A 8 -17.49 -2.04 -19.13
C GLU A 8 -17.40 -2.14 -17.60
N THR A 9 -18.26 -1.40 -16.92
CA THR A 9 -18.37 -1.41 -15.46
C THR A 9 -19.81 -1.66 -15.03
N ARG A 10 -20.01 -2.42 -13.96
CA ARG A 10 -21.32 -2.68 -13.38
C ARG A 10 -21.75 -1.57 -12.44
N LYS A 11 -20.81 -1.06 -11.67
CA LYS A 11 -21.03 -0.03 -10.66
C LYS A 11 -19.76 0.78 -10.41
N VAL A 12 -19.95 2.08 -10.22
CA VAL A 12 -18.91 3.00 -9.75
C VAL A 12 -19.39 3.67 -8.48
N THR A 13 -18.57 3.67 -7.44
CA THR A 13 -18.86 4.32 -6.15
C THR A 13 -17.68 5.20 -5.78
N LEU A 14 -17.97 6.41 -5.33
CA LEU A 14 -16.98 7.36 -4.89
C LEU A 14 -16.88 7.32 -3.35
N LEU A 15 -15.69 7.10 -2.83
CA LEU A 15 -15.33 7.32 -1.44
C LEU A 15 -14.56 8.62 -1.34
N ARG A 16 -14.95 9.48 -0.42
CA ARG A 16 -14.25 10.74 -0.17
C ARG A 16 -14.14 11.01 1.32
N GLY A 17 -13.04 11.60 1.75
CA GLY A 17 -12.88 12.16 3.08
C GLY A 17 -13.63 13.49 3.22
N SER A 18 -13.91 13.88 4.46
CA SER A 18 -14.41 15.21 4.74
C SER A 18 -13.32 16.25 4.50
N ALA A 19 -13.71 17.38 3.89
CA ALA A 19 -12.82 18.54 3.76
C ALA A 19 -12.74 19.38 5.06
N ALA A 20 -13.41 18.97 6.13
CA ALA A 20 -13.39 19.69 7.39
C ALA A 20 -12.09 19.42 8.14
N ALA A 21 -11.31 20.48 8.41
CA ALA A 21 -10.03 20.44 9.12
C ALA A 21 -10.11 19.88 10.56
N GLU A 22 -11.32 19.64 11.08
CA GLU A 22 -11.59 19.16 12.42
C GLU A 22 -12.13 17.72 12.46
N ASN A 23 -11.99 16.95 11.38
CA ASN A 23 -12.51 15.58 11.40
C ASN A 23 -11.45 14.61 11.94
N PRO A 24 -11.53 14.21 13.22
CA PRO A 24 -10.57 13.30 13.83
C PRO A 24 -10.80 11.84 13.39
N ARG A 25 -11.80 11.58 12.54
CA ARG A 25 -12.17 10.23 12.12
C ARG A 25 -11.61 9.96 10.73
N PRO A 26 -10.84 8.90 10.57
CA PRO A 26 -10.31 8.50 9.27
C PRO A 26 -11.42 7.84 8.41
N GLU A 27 -12.35 8.67 7.88
CA GLU A 27 -13.56 8.20 7.18
C GLU A 27 -13.24 7.33 5.97
N VAL A 28 -12.25 7.74 5.16
CA VAL A 28 -11.85 6.96 3.98
C VAL A 28 -11.23 5.64 4.41
N TRP A 29 -10.38 5.64 5.43
CA TRP A 29 -9.80 4.42 5.98
C TRP A 29 -10.88 3.43 6.45
N HIS A 30 -11.82 3.88 7.28
CA HIS A 30 -12.91 3.02 7.76
C HIS A 30 -13.78 2.49 6.62
N ALA A 31 -14.12 3.34 5.64
CA ALA A 31 -14.89 2.90 4.49
C ALA A 31 -14.11 1.87 3.65
N LEU A 32 -12.81 2.07 3.45
CA LEU A 32 -11.94 1.10 2.79
C LEU A 32 -11.93 -0.22 3.55
N MET A 33 -11.64 -0.22 4.87
CA MET A 33 -11.61 -1.44 5.67
C MET A 33 -12.94 -2.21 5.61
N GLN A 34 -14.08 -1.52 5.62
CA GLN A 34 -15.39 -2.16 5.46
C GLN A 34 -15.55 -2.83 4.08
N VAL A 35 -15.08 -2.20 3.02
CA VAL A 35 -15.12 -2.79 1.67
C VAL A 35 -14.16 -3.96 1.56
N LEU A 36 -12.92 -3.83 2.05
CA LEU A 36 -11.90 -4.88 1.99
C LEU A 36 -12.31 -6.14 2.78
N ALA A 37 -12.98 -5.96 3.92
CA ALA A 37 -13.50 -7.06 4.73
C ALA A 37 -14.59 -7.90 4.02
N THR A 38 -15.09 -7.46 2.86
CA THR A 38 -16.03 -8.25 2.04
C THR A 38 -15.33 -9.23 1.08
N GLY A 39 -14.01 -9.09 0.89
CA GLY A 39 -13.21 -9.91 0.00
C GLY A 39 -12.42 -11.01 0.71
N GLN A 40 -11.95 -11.98 -0.07
CA GLN A 40 -11.08 -13.05 0.40
C GLN A 40 -9.64 -12.90 -0.08
N ASP A 41 -9.43 -12.34 -1.27
CA ASP A 41 -8.13 -12.00 -1.84
C ASP A 41 -8.04 -10.49 -2.01
N VAL A 42 -7.18 -9.86 -1.21
CA VAL A 42 -7.01 -8.41 -1.19
C VAL A 42 -5.57 -8.07 -1.53
N THR A 43 -5.36 -7.30 -2.60
CA THR A 43 -4.04 -6.80 -3.00
C THR A 43 -4.04 -5.28 -2.97
N ILE A 44 -3.14 -4.69 -2.20
CA ILE A 44 -3.04 -3.26 -1.94
C ILE A 44 -1.72 -2.73 -2.47
N HIS A 45 -1.77 -1.77 -3.39
CA HIS A 45 -0.60 -1.04 -3.87
C HIS A 45 -0.53 0.32 -3.20
N THR A 46 0.60 0.61 -2.61
CA THR A 46 0.89 1.89 -1.97
C THR A 46 2.38 2.21 -2.05
N PRO A 47 2.77 3.47 -2.31
CA PRO A 47 4.18 3.83 -2.45
C PRO A 47 4.99 3.65 -1.16
N TYR A 48 4.34 3.71 0.00
CA TYR A 48 4.90 3.50 1.34
C TYR A 48 3.78 3.13 2.32
N ILE A 49 4.16 2.53 3.45
CA ILE A 49 3.24 2.06 4.50
C ILE A 49 3.65 2.74 5.81
N ILE A 50 2.74 3.53 6.39
CA ILE A 50 2.97 4.26 7.64
C ILE A 50 1.68 4.17 8.48
N LEU A 51 1.56 3.13 9.28
CA LEU A 51 0.34 2.84 10.01
C LEU A 51 0.39 3.38 11.45
N SER A 52 -0.74 3.87 11.95
CA SER A 52 -0.95 4.05 13.38
C SER A 52 -1.29 2.70 14.02
N ASP A 53 -1.19 2.62 15.34
CA ASP A 53 -1.56 1.41 16.09
C ASP A 53 -3.00 0.95 15.78
N ALA A 54 -3.93 1.89 15.59
CA ALA A 54 -5.31 1.59 15.22
C ALA A 54 -5.40 1.01 13.80
N MET A 55 -4.65 1.57 12.84
CA MET A 55 -4.61 1.07 11.47
C MET A 55 -3.96 -0.32 11.39
N GLU A 56 -2.94 -0.60 12.20
CA GLU A 56 -2.32 -1.93 12.31
C GLU A 56 -3.30 -2.96 12.89
N GLN A 57 -4.11 -2.58 13.87
CA GLN A 57 -5.16 -3.44 14.42
C GLN A 57 -6.23 -3.76 13.37
N ASP A 58 -6.67 -2.75 12.62
CA ASP A 58 -7.64 -2.95 11.52
C ASP A 58 -7.07 -3.86 10.43
N LEU A 59 -5.79 -3.68 10.04
CA LEU A 59 -5.12 -4.53 9.07
C LEU A 59 -4.98 -5.96 9.59
N THR A 60 -4.63 -6.14 10.87
CA THR A 60 -4.58 -7.45 11.52
C THR A 60 -5.94 -8.15 11.49
N ALA A 61 -7.01 -7.42 11.78
CA ALA A 61 -8.37 -7.95 11.71
C ALA A 61 -8.76 -8.35 10.28
N LEU A 62 -8.37 -7.55 9.28
CA LEU A 62 -8.56 -7.86 7.87
C LEU A 62 -7.81 -9.15 7.49
N CYS A 63 -6.54 -9.27 7.85
CA CYS A 63 -5.71 -10.46 7.58
C CYS A 63 -6.27 -11.73 8.26
N ALA A 64 -6.91 -11.59 9.42
CA ALA A 64 -7.53 -12.70 10.12
C ALA A 64 -8.85 -13.17 9.47
N SER A 65 -9.54 -12.29 8.73
CA SER A 65 -10.83 -12.57 8.10
C SER A 65 -10.74 -12.96 6.62
N ALA A 66 -9.76 -12.44 5.91
CA ALA A 66 -9.50 -12.73 4.50
C ALA A 66 -8.63 -13.99 4.35
N GLN A 67 -8.69 -14.62 3.19
CA GLN A 67 -7.81 -15.73 2.85
C GLN A 67 -6.37 -15.26 2.59
N GLN A 68 -6.24 -14.09 1.95
CA GLN A 68 -4.95 -13.47 1.68
C GLN A 68 -5.07 -11.95 1.62
N VAL A 69 -4.13 -11.26 2.26
CA VAL A 69 -3.92 -9.81 2.12
C VAL A 69 -2.48 -9.56 1.71
N SER A 70 -2.28 -8.95 0.55
CA SER A 70 -0.97 -8.61 0.01
C SER A 70 -0.79 -7.09 -0.04
N LEU A 71 0.37 -6.60 0.43
CA LEU A 71 0.79 -5.20 0.35
C LEU A 71 1.97 -5.10 -0.62
N ILE A 72 1.86 -4.29 -1.65
CA ILE A 72 2.96 -4.02 -2.60
C ILE A 72 3.41 -2.58 -2.39
N THR A 73 4.67 -2.42 -1.99
CA THR A 73 5.28 -1.12 -1.71
C THR A 73 6.68 -1.02 -2.29
N ASN A 74 7.29 0.16 -2.30
CA ASN A 74 8.67 0.30 -2.79
C ASN A 74 9.68 -0.33 -1.82
N ALA A 75 10.65 -1.05 -2.35
CA ALA A 75 11.86 -1.35 -1.62
C ALA A 75 12.58 -0.06 -1.20
N VAL A 76 13.15 -0.03 -0.01
CA VAL A 76 13.82 1.17 0.54
C VAL A 76 14.92 1.71 -0.38
N SER A 77 15.60 0.84 -1.12
CA SER A 77 16.65 1.23 -2.07
C SER A 77 16.11 1.95 -3.32
N GLY A 78 14.83 1.74 -3.68
CA GLY A 78 14.14 2.34 -4.83
C GLY A 78 13.10 3.41 -4.46
N GLY A 79 12.74 3.52 -3.18
CA GLY A 79 11.71 4.46 -2.73
C GLY A 79 12.13 5.93 -2.87
N ALA A 80 11.21 6.76 -3.34
CA ALA A 80 11.45 8.19 -3.53
C ALA A 80 11.25 9.02 -2.24
N ASN A 81 10.38 8.57 -1.33
CA ASN A 81 10.11 9.23 -0.05
C ASN A 81 11.05 8.70 1.04
N ILE A 82 12.09 9.47 1.34
CA ILE A 82 13.10 9.08 2.35
C ILE A 82 12.53 8.97 3.78
N PHE A 83 11.52 9.77 4.11
CA PHE A 83 10.87 9.72 5.43
C PHE A 83 9.98 8.48 5.56
N GLY A 84 9.16 8.20 4.54
CA GLY A 84 8.37 6.98 4.49
C GLY A 84 9.23 5.72 4.51
N CYS A 85 10.35 5.71 3.79
CA CYS A 85 11.32 4.60 3.85
C CYS A 85 11.95 4.44 5.24
N ALA A 86 12.25 5.56 5.93
CA ALA A 86 12.83 5.52 7.28
C ALA A 86 11.82 4.98 8.31
N ASP A 87 10.55 5.37 8.20
CA ASP A 87 9.48 4.87 9.06
C ASP A 87 9.23 3.38 8.78
N TYR A 88 9.12 2.99 7.52
CA TYR A 88 8.96 1.58 7.13
C TYR A 88 10.08 0.70 7.71
N LEU A 89 11.34 1.16 7.71
CA LEU A 89 12.45 0.44 8.35
C LEU A 89 12.30 0.30 9.87
N ASN A 90 11.52 1.15 10.53
CA ASN A 90 11.23 1.01 11.95
C ASN A 90 10.09 0.03 12.21
N GLU A 91 9.09 0.02 11.34
CA GLU A 91 7.80 -0.63 11.56
C GLU A 91 7.62 -1.92 10.74
N LYS A 92 8.60 -2.29 9.89
CA LYS A 92 8.52 -3.47 9.02
C LYS A 92 8.10 -4.74 9.76
N ASP A 93 8.69 -4.99 10.93
CA ASP A 93 8.38 -6.19 11.71
C ASP A 93 6.93 -6.15 12.25
N ALA A 94 6.44 -4.98 12.67
CA ALA A 94 5.06 -4.80 13.11
C ALA A 94 4.07 -5.00 11.94
N ILE A 95 4.38 -4.45 10.76
CA ILE A 95 3.58 -4.64 9.55
C ILE A 95 3.53 -6.13 9.18
N LEU A 96 4.65 -6.83 9.19
CA LEU A 96 4.68 -8.28 8.92
C LEU A 96 3.90 -9.09 9.98
N ALA A 97 3.92 -8.64 11.25
CA ALA A 97 3.19 -9.28 12.33
C ALA A 97 1.66 -9.18 12.19
N THR A 98 1.14 -8.26 11.38
CA THR A 98 -0.31 -8.19 11.06
C THR A 98 -0.82 -9.42 10.31
N GLY A 99 0.07 -10.19 9.69
CA GLY A 99 -0.26 -11.33 8.84
C GLY A 99 -0.34 -10.97 7.35
N ALA A 100 -0.16 -9.71 6.98
CA ALA A 100 -0.10 -9.30 5.58
C ALA A 100 1.18 -9.83 4.90
N ILE A 101 1.04 -10.22 3.64
CA ILE A 101 2.18 -10.58 2.78
C ILE A 101 2.71 -9.28 2.18
N VAL A 102 3.95 -8.93 2.49
CA VAL A 102 4.55 -7.68 2.00
C VAL A 102 5.52 -7.97 0.86
N TYR A 103 5.32 -7.28 -0.25
CA TYR A 103 6.20 -7.29 -1.42
C TYR A 103 6.87 -5.92 -1.55
N GLU A 104 8.20 -5.92 -1.52
CA GLU A 104 9.03 -4.73 -1.72
C GLU A 104 9.47 -4.65 -3.18
N TYR A 105 8.81 -3.77 -3.94
CA TYR A 105 9.04 -3.57 -5.36
C TYR A 105 10.35 -2.82 -5.62
N LEU A 106 11.13 -3.31 -6.58
CA LEU A 106 12.36 -2.67 -7.07
C LEU A 106 12.48 -2.84 -8.59
N GLY A 107 11.56 -2.21 -9.31
CA GLY A 107 11.60 -2.13 -10.77
C GLY A 107 12.37 -0.92 -11.30
N GLY A 108 12.10 -0.55 -12.55
CA GLY A 108 12.79 0.55 -13.24
C GLY A 108 12.52 1.94 -12.68
N ALA A 109 11.30 2.19 -12.14
CA ALA A 109 10.89 3.45 -11.54
C ALA A 109 10.25 3.19 -10.17
N SER A 110 10.22 4.21 -9.30
CA SER A 110 9.50 4.12 -8.02
C SER A 110 8.01 3.99 -8.27
N LEU A 111 7.38 3.00 -7.64
CA LEU A 111 5.95 2.79 -7.65
C LEU A 111 5.26 3.96 -6.93
N HIS A 112 4.25 4.57 -7.58
CA HIS A 112 3.43 5.61 -6.96
C HIS A 112 1.93 5.33 -7.11
N THR A 113 1.61 4.09 -7.38
CA THR A 113 0.24 3.58 -7.54
C THR A 113 -0.45 3.51 -6.19
N LYS A 114 -1.74 3.87 -6.18
CA LYS A 114 -2.65 3.68 -5.07
C LYS A 114 -3.90 3.03 -5.62
N ASN A 115 -3.85 1.71 -5.67
CA ASN A 115 -4.99 0.90 -6.05
C ASN A 115 -5.13 -0.30 -5.12
N ILE A 116 -6.34 -0.83 -5.06
CA ILE A 116 -6.64 -2.03 -4.30
C ILE A 116 -7.48 -2.93 -5.20
N LEU A 117 -7.08 -4.19 -5.27
CA LEU A 117 -7.82 -5.24 -5.95
C LEU A 117 -8.49 -6.12 -4.90
N VAL A 118 -9.78 -6.40 -5.07
CA VAL A 118 -10.53 -7.27 -4.18
C VAL A 118 -11.16 -8.37 -5.01
N ASP A 119 -10.79 -9.60 -4.73
CA ASP A 119 -11.17 -10.80 -5.46
C ASP A 119 -10.89 -10.67 -6.97
N ASP A 120 -11.85 -11.03 -7.83
CA ASP A 120 -11.71 -11.03 -9.28
C ASP A 120 -12.51 -9.92 -10.01
N ARG A 121 -13.05 -8.93 -9.27
CA ARG A 121 -13.96 -7.97 -9.86
C ARG A 121 -13.89 -6.53 -9.35
N LEU A 122 -13.53 -6.29 -8.09
CA LEU A 122 -13.58 -4.96 -7.51
C LEU A 122 -12.19 -4.32 -7.55
N CYS A 123 -12.13 -3.12 -8.13
CA CYS A 123 -10.95 -2.27 -8.14
C CYS A 123 -11.23 -0.98 -7.39
N ILE A 124 -10.30 -0.53 -6.54
CA ILE A 124 -10.40 0.75 -5.84
C ILE A 124 -9.16 1.55 -6.21
N ILE A 125 -9.34 2.72 -6.80
CA ILE A 125 -8.24 3.52 -7.36
C ILE A 125 -8.42 4.96 -6.89
N GLY A 126 -7.33 5.62 -6.49
CA GLY A 126 -7.41 7.02 -6.11
C GLY A 126 -6.14 7.61 -5.56
N SER A 127 -6.29 8.51 -4.59
CA SER A 127 -5.19 9.27 -4.01
C SER A 127 -4.69 8.75 -2.66
N PHE A 128 -5.46 7.90 -1.97
CA PHE A 128 -5.21 7.44 -0.61
C PHE A 128 -3.97 6.54 -0.52
N ASN A 129 -2.94 6.97 0.18
CA ASN A 129 -1.84 6.10 0.58
C ASN A 129 -2.19 5.34 1.86
N PHE A 130 -1.54 4.20 2.08
CA PHE A 130 -1.62 3.47 3.35
C PHE A 130 -0.73 4.14 4.41
N ASP A 131 -1.05 5.40 4.73
CA ASP A 131 -0.32 6.21 5.69
C ASP A 131 -1.24 7.04 6.60
N MET A 132 -0.69 7.49 7.73
CA MET A 132 -1.42 8.29 8.72
C MET A 132 -1.82 9.64 8.16
N ARG A 133 -1.04 10.22 7.27
CA ARG A 133 -1.35 11.50 6.66
C ARG A 133 -2.60 11.42 5.79
N SER A 134 -2.69 10.42 4.91
CA SER A 134 -3.88 10.16 4.10
C SER A 134 -5.11 9.84 4.96
N ALA A 135 -4.91 9.13 6.08
CA ALA A 135 -6.01 8.74 6.95
C ALA A 135 -6.57 9.91 7.78
N TYR A 136 -5.71 10.79 8.32
CA TYR A 136 -6.10 11.76 9.35
C TYR A 136 -5.96 13.23 8.93
N LEU A 137 -5.14 13.56 7.94
CA LEU A 137 -4.79 14.94 7.62
C LEU A 137 -5.22 15.39 6.22
N ASP A 138 -5.08 14.54 5.21
CA ASP A 138 -5.35 14.89 3.84
C ASP A 138 -6.81 14.65 3.45
N THR A 139 -7.28 15.36 2.44
CA THR A 139 -8.57 15.08 1.79
C THR A 139 -8.33 14.12 0.64
N GLU A 140 -8.81 12.91 0.81
CA GLU A 140 -8.58 11.82 -0.12
C GLU A 140 -9.83 11.43 -0.90
N LEU A 141 -9.61 10.88 -2.08
CA LEU A 141 -10.64 10.44 -3.00
C LEU A 141 -10.29 9.05 -3.53
N MET A 142 -11.21 8.09 -3.38
CA MET A 142 -11.09 6.76 -3.95
C MET A 142 -12.32 6.41 -4.76
N VAL A 143 -12.13 5.79 -5.91
CA VAL A 143 -13.19 5.30 -6.80
C VAL A 143 -13.21 3.79 -6.74
N CYS A 144 -14.31 3.22 -6.26
CA CYS A 144 -14.55 1.77 -6.27
C CYS A 144 -15.28 1.42 -7.57
N VAL A 145 -14.72 0.53 -8.36
CA VAL A 145 -15.22 0.12 -9.67
C VAL A 145 -15.48 -1.39 -9.68
N ASP A 146 -16.72 -1.78 -9.85
CA ASP A 146 -17.09 -3.19 -10.06
C ASP A 146 -16.97 -3.51 -11.57
N SER A 147 -15.80 -4.05 -11.96
CA SER A 147 -15.49 -4.39 -13.34
C SER A 147 -14.45 -5.53 -13.39
N PRO A 148 -14.87 -6.75 -13.77
CA PRO A 148 -13.93 -7.85 -13.96
C PRO A 148 -12.88 -7.55 -15.04
N ALA A 149 -13.23 -6.81 -16.10
CA ALA A 149 -12.30 -6.47 -17.17
C ALA A 149 -11.18 -5.52 -16.67
N LEU A 150 -11.54 -4.50 -15.87
CA LEU A 150 -10.55 -3.62 -15.25
C LEU A 150 -9.67 -4.38 -14.26
N GLN A 151 -10.29 -5.23 -13.44
CA GLN A 151 -9.57 -6.05 -12.46
C GLN A 151 -8.55 -6.97 -13.14
N THR A 152 -8.94 -7.65 -14.23
CA THR A 152 -8.02 -8.49 -15.01
C THR A 152 -6.82 -7.70 -15.54
N ALA A 153 -7.05 -6.48 -16.06
CA ALA A 153 -5.97 -5.63 -16.57
C ALA A 153 -5.00 -5.21 -15.45
N LEU A 154 -5.53 -4.74 -14.30
CA LEU A 154 -4.69 -4.33 -13.17
C LEU A 154 -3.97 -5.51 -12.51
N ARG A 155 -4.58 -6.70 -12.50
CA ARG A 155 -3.91 -7.91 -11.98
C ARG A 155 -2.74 -8.32 -12.88
N ALA A 156 -2.87 -8.19 -14.18
CA ALA A 156 -1.75 -8.44 -15.10
C ALA A 156 -0.56 -7.49 -14.85
N ASP A 157 -0.82 -6.21 -14.58
CA ASP A 157 0.22 -5.26 -14.17
C ASP A 157 0.83 -5.65 -12.81
N THR A 158 -0.02 -6.05 -11.85
CA THR A 158 0.42 -6.54 -10.54
C THR A 158 1.36 -7.74 -10.65
N GLU A 159 1.05 -8.71 -11.51
CA GLU A 159 1.90 -9.89 -11.73
C GLU A 159 3.30 -9.49 -12.23
N GLN A 160 3.39 -8.49 -13.11
CA GLN A 160 4.69 -7.97 -13.57
C GLN A 160 5.46 -7.25 -12.44
N GLU A 161 4.75 -6.51 -11.58
CA GLU A 161 5.35 -5.86 -10.42
C GLU A 161 5.89 -6.90 -9.42
N LEU A 162 5.17 -7.98 -9.19
CA LEU A 162 5.60 -9.08 -8.30
C LEU A 162 6.87 -9.77 -8.80
N LEU A 163 7.07 -9.92 -10.11
CA LEU A 163 8.32 -10.46 -10.67
C LEU A 163 9.54 -9.60 -10.30
N CYS A 164 9.35 -8.30 -10.16
CA CYS A 164 10.38 -7.33 -9.78
C CYS A 164 10.39 -7.02 -8.27
N SER A 165 9.68 -7.79 -7.46
CA SER A 165 9.56 -7.56 -6.02
C SER A 165 10.26 -8.65 -5.23
N VAL A 166 10.60 -8.34 -3.98
CA VAL A 166 11.00 -9.34 -2.99
C VAL A 166 9.90 -9.48 -1.95
N ARG A 167 9.48 -10.70 -1.65
CA ARG A 167 8.56 -10.98 -0.57
C ARG A 167 9.31 -10.93 0.75
N ALA A 168 8.97 -9.95 1.57
CA ALA A 168 9.55 -9.79 2.90
C ALA A 168 9.08 -10.89 3.85
N GLN A 169 9.98 -11.36 4.71
CA GLN A 169 9.69 -12.41 5.70
C GLN A 169 10.25 -12.03 7.09
N ALA A 170 9.47 -12.32 8.12
CA ALA A 170 9.94 -12.12 9.49
C ALA A 170 10.91 -13.24 9.90
N GLY A 171 12.12 -12.87 10.33
CA GLY A 171 13.09 -13.80 10.92
C GLY A 171 13.73 -14.82 9.98
N THR A 172 13.47 -14.74 8.67
CA THR A 172 14.06 -15.58 7.63
C THR A 172 14.51 -14.74 6.43
N GLU A 173 15.17 -15.37 5.45
CA GLU A 173 15.57 -14.67 4.23
C GLU A 173 14.34 -14.31 3.37
N ASP A 174 14.34 -13.09 2.85
CA ASP A 174 13.34 -12.61 1.92
C ASP A 174 13.35 -13.44 0.62
N VAL A 175 12.19 -13.64 -0.01
CA VAL A 175 12.05 -14.44 -1.22
C VAL A 175 11.98 -13.54 -2.45
N PRO A 176 13.01 -13.50 -3.29
CA PRO A 176 13.02 -12.65 -4.49
C PRO A 176 12.09 -13.20 -5.57
N GLY A 177 11.43 -12.29 -6.30
CA GLY A 177 10.76 -12.58 -7.57
C GLY A 177 11.79 -12.87 -8.69
N GLU A 178 11.30 -13.40 -9.79
CA GLU A 178 12.15 -13.89 -10.89
C GLU A 178 13.04 -12.79 -11.50
N HIS A 179 12.56 -11.56 -11.56
CA HIS A 179 13.26 -10.40 -12.13
C HIS A 179 13.74 -9.40 -11.07
N TYR A 180 13.74 -9.81 -9.79
CA TYR A 180 14.19 -8.93 -8.71
C TYR A 180 15.70 -8.81 -8.69
N GLU A 181 16.20 -7.60 -8.90
CA GLU A 181 17.62 -7.28 -8.82
C GLU A 181 17.92 -6.49 -7.52
N PRO A 182 18.53 -7.11 -6.51
CA PRO A 182 18.80 -6.44 -5.25
C PRO A 182 19.74 -5.25 -5.43
N ARG A 183 19.39 -4.11 -4.86
CA ARG A 183 20.20 -2.89 -4.87
C ARG A 183 20.60 -2.50 -3.46
N ALA A 184 21.87 -2.60 -3.14
CA ALA A 184 22.37 -2.17 -1.85
C ALA A 184 22.25 -0.65 -1.68
N LEU A 185 21.91 -0.23 -0.46
CA LEU A 185 21.99 1.18 -0.08
C LEU A 185 23.45 1.63 -0.04
N THR A 186 23.76 2.78 -0.63
CA THR A 186 25.08 3.41 -0.47
C THR A 186 25.37 3.72 0.99
N ALA A 187 26.64 3.77 1.39
CA ALA A 187 27.03 4.08 2.77
C ALA A 187 26.42 5.40 3.27
N GLY A 188 26.35 6.42 2.39
CA GLY A 188 25.71 7.69 2.73
C GLY A 188 24.22 7.56 3.01
N LYS A 189 23.49 6.77 2.21
CA LYS A 189 22.06 6.48 2.46
C LYS A 189 21.86 5.66 3.73
N GLN A 190 22.73 4.71 4.03
CA GLN A 190 22.66 3.92 5.29
C GLN A 190 22.77 4.82 6.51
N VAL A 191 23.75 5.73 6.52
CA VAL A 191 23.93 6.72 7.61
C VAL A 191 22.72 7.65 7.69
N LEU A 192 22.25 8.16 6.55
CA LEU A 192 21.06 9.04 6.48
C LEU A 192 19.84 8.33 7.08
N TYR A 193 19.52 7.11 6.65
CA TYR A 193 18.40 6.35 7.21
C TYR A 193 18.60 6.02 8.69
N GLY A 194 19.82 5.73 9.13
CA GLY A 194 20.13 5.52 10.56
C GLY A 194 19.73 6.74 11.41
N ILE A 195 20.02 7.95 10.92
CA ILE A 195 19.64 9.21 11.60
C ILE A 195 18.13 9.45 11.49
N LEU A 196 17.56 9.34 10.29
CA LEU A 196 16.14 9.61 10.05
C LEU A 196 15.23 8.69 10.86
N ARG A 197 15.56 7.41 11.00
CA ARG A 197 14.83 6.46 11.83
C ARG A 197 14.62 6.90 13.27
N ILE A 198 15.57 7.67 13.81
CA ILE A 198 15.47 8.23 15.17
C ILE A 198 14.65 9.52 15.17
N LEU A 199 14.96 10.43 14.22
CA LEU A 199 14.38 11.76 14.19
C LEU A 199 12.89 11.75 13.81
N ILE A 200 12.44 10.77 13.01
CA ILE A 200 11.08 10.74 12.48
C ILE A 200 10.03 10.27 13.50
N ARG A 201 10.45 9.48 14.50
CA ARG A 201 9.52 8.86 15.47
C ARG A 201 8.49 9.82 16.06
N PRO A 202 8.85 11.02 16.57
CA PRO A 202 7.87 11.94 17.14
C PRO A 202 6.98 12.62 16.08
N PHE A 203 7.32 12.51 14.80
CA PHE A 203 6.63 13.17 13.69
C PHE A 203 5.87 12.20 12.78
N ARG A 204 5.80 10.92 13.13
CA ARG A 204 5.11 9.90 12.33
C ARG A 204 3.68 10.29 11.93
N CYS A 205 2.97 10.97 12.84
CA CYS A 205 1.60 11.42 12.59
C CYS A 205 1.47 12.47 11.46
N LEU A 206 2.58 13.01 10.96
CA LEU A 206 2.61 13.97 9.84
C LEU A 206 2.98 13.32 8.50
N LEU A 207 3.23 12.02 8.49
CA LEU A 207 3.63 11.23 7.33
C LEU A 207 2.47 10.46 6.72
#